data_449496bedb400b53953c974ac22b64d9
#
_entry.id   449496bedb400b53953c974ac22b64d9
#
_cell.length_a   1.000
_cell.length_b   1.000
_cell.length_c   1.000
_cell.angle_alpha   90.00
_cell.angle_beta   90.00
_cell.angle_gamma   90.00
#
_symmetry.space_group_name_H-M   'P 1'
#
loop_
_entity.id
_entity.type
_entity.pdbx_description
1 polymer ?
#
loop_
_entity_poly.entity_id
_entity_poly.type
_entity_poly.pdbx_seq_one_letter_code
_entity_poly.pdbx_strand_id
1 'polypeptide(L)'
;MTTTDAIASSAAPTLLHLLQTTVQAAGLTPVAEATATFSPQGVSVVLLLEESHVALHVWTEYCKATVDIHVCDYQQDNYAKAQKLAVLLAIALTDGDRAQWHYSEITG
;
A
#
# COMPACT_ATOMS: atom_id res chain seq x y z
N MET A 1 4.22 8.15 5.75
CA MET A 1 3.95 9.31 4.86
C MET A 1 2.71 10.05 5.32
N THR A 2 2.61 11.32 5.02
CA THR A 2 1.42 12.11 5.29
C THR A 2 0.49 12.01 4.10
N THR A 3 -0.77 11.63 4.35
CA THR A 3 -1.76 11.41 3.31
C THR A 3 -2.64 12.64 3.10
N THR A 4 -3.40 12.64 2.00
CA THR A 4 -4.50 13.61 1.83
C THR A 4 -5.60 13.33 2.85
N ASP A 5 -6.45 14.32 3.11
CA ASP A 5 -7.61 14.16 4.01
C ASP A 5 -8.58 13.11 3.46
N ALA A 6 -8.75 13.05 2.15
CA ALA A 6 -9.63 12.08 1.52
C ALA A 6 -9.17 10.64 1.79
N ILE A 7 -7.87 10.39 1.70
CA ILE A 7 -7.29 9.07 2.01
C ILE A 7 -7.45 8.77 3.50
N ALA A 8 -7.12 9.72 4.36
CA ALA A 8 -7.18 9.53 5.81
C ALA A 8 -8.59 9.19 6.30
N SER A 9 -9.62 9.69 5.63
CA SER A 9 -11.02 9.44 5.97
C SER A 9 -11.66 8.30 5.17
N SER A 10 -10.90 7.60 4.33
CA SER A 10 -11.43 6.51 3.51
C SER A 10 -11.77 5.27 4.34
N ALA A 11 -12.87 4.62 4.00
CA ALA A 11 -13.25 3.36 4.61
C ALA A 11 -12.42 2.19 4.03
N ALA A 12 -12.43 1.06 4.74
CA ALA A 12 -11.67 -0.12 4.34
C ALA A 12 -11.97 -0.59 2.90
N PRO A 13 -13.22 -0.67 2.43
CA PRO A 13 -13.47 -1.08 1.05
C PRO A 13 -12.85 -0.17 0.00
N THR A 14 -12.82 1.14 0.25
CA THR A 14 -12.21 2.11 -0.66
C THR A 14 -10.70 1.93 -0.72
N LEU A 15 -10.06 1.76 0.43
CA LEU A 15 -8.62 1.53 0.51
C LEU A 15 -8.23 0.19 -0.10
N LEU A 16 -9.03 -0.84 0.11
CA LEU A 16 -8.82 -2.15 -0.51
C LEU A 16 -8.86 -2.05 -2.03
N HIS A 17 -9.85 -1.36 -2.57
CA HIS A 17 -9.97 -1.17 -4.02
C HIS A 17 -8.78 -0.41 -4.59
N LEU A 18 -8.35 0.65 -3.91
CA LEU A 18 -7.16 1.40 -4.30
C LEU A 18 -5.93 0.50 -4.34
N LEU A 19 -5.74 -0.32 -3.31
CA LEU A 19 -4.60 -1.22 -3.22
C LEU A 19 -4.64 -2.29 -4.32
N GLN A 20 -5.80 -2.89 -4.56
CA GLN A 20 -5.99 -3.89 -5.62
C GLN A 20 -5.67 -3.30 -7.00
N THR A 21 -6.21 -2.14 -7.29
CA THR A 21 -5.99 -1.45 -8.57
C THR A 21 -4.53 -1.13 -8.79
N THR A 22 -3.86 -0.63 -7.75
CA THR A 22 -2.46 -0.23 -7.81
C THR A 22 -1.54 -1.44 -7.97
N VAL A 23 -1.82 -2.52 -7.25
CA VAL A 23 -1.08 -3.78 -7.34
C VAL A 23 -1.16 -4.34 -8.77
N GLN A 24 -2.35 -4.36 -9.35
CA GLN A 24 -2.53 -4.84 -10.72
C GLN A 24 -1.82 -3.95 -11.73
N ALA A 25 -1.86 -2.63 -11.54
CA ALA A 25 -1.13 -1.69 -12.40
C ALA A 25 0.38 -1.89 -12.33
N ALA A 26 0.90 -2.37 -11.20
CA ALA A 26 2.32 -2.69 -11.05
C ALA A 26 2.70 -4.06 -11.64
N GLY A 27 1.73 -4.83 -12.11
CA GLY A 27 1.98 -6.14 -12.71
C GLY A 27 2.02 -7.29 -11.71
N LEU A 28 1.50 -7.08 -10.51
CA LEU A 28 1.41 -8.12 -9.48
C LEU A 28 -0.01 -8.68 -9.42
N THR A 29 -0.13 -9.93 -8.96
CA THR A 29 -1.42 -10.64 -8.96
C THR A 29 -1.88 -10.89 -7.52
N PRO A 30 -3.01 -10.25 -7.11
CA PRO A 30 -3.60 -10.52 -5.79
C PRO A 30 -4.22 -11.92 -5.74
N VAL A 31 -4.07 -12.60 -4.60
CA VAL A 31 -4.66 -13.94 -4.40
C VAL A 31 -5.59 -13.99 -3.19
N ALA A 32 -5.42 -13.11 -2.22
CA ALA A 32 -6.29 -13.03 -1.04
C ALA A 32 -6.19 -11.66 -0.40
N GLU A 33 -7.13 -11.36 0.48
CA GLU A 33 -7.21 -10.06 1.12
C GLU A 33 -7.71 -10.15 2.55
N ALA A 34 -7.33 -9.17 3.37
CA ALA A 34 -7.87 -8.98 4.70
C ALA A 34 -7.93 -7.49 5.02
N THR A 35 -8.96 -7.09 5.74
CA THR A 35 -9.10 -5.71 6.20
C THR A 35 -9.45 -5.70 7.68
N ALA A 36 -9.07 -4.62 8.36
CA ALA A 36 -9.46 -4.37 9.73
C ALA A 36 -9.73 -2.88 9.91
N THR A 37 -10.82 -2.57 10.57
CA THR A 37 -11.16 -1.20 10.95
C THR A 37 -11.09 -1.11 12.46
N PHE A 38 -10.32 -0.16 12.96
CA PHE A 38 -10.08 -0.03 14.39
C PHE A 38 -10.96 1.05 14.99
N SER A 39 -11.37 0.85 16.23
CA SER A 39 -12.14 1.81 16.98
C SER A 39 -11.19 2.52 17.98
N PRO A 40 -11.21 3.87 18.07
CA PRO A 40 -12.15 4.76 17.38
C PRO A 40 -11.79 5.04 15.91
N GLN A 41 -10.56 4.83 15.47
CA GLN A 41 -10.12 5.17 14.12
C GLN A 41 -8.95 4.30 13.69
N GLY A 42 -8.77 4.23 12.37
CA GLY A 42 -7.66 3.52 11.75
C GLY A 42 -8.12 2.36 10.89
N VAL A 43 -7.43 2.12 9.80
CA VAL A 43 -7.76 1.04 8.86
C VAL A 43 -6.48 0.33 8.45
N SER A 44 -6.52 -0.99 8.40
CA SER A 44 -5.44 -1.80 7.82
C SER A 44 -5.99 -2.66 6.71
N VAL A 45 -5.25 -2.73 5.61
CA VAL A 45 -5.58 -3.55 4.44
C VAL A 45 -4.35 -4.35 4.05
N VAL A 46 -4.52 -5.65 3.87
CA VAL A 46 -3.44 -6.54 3.43
C VAL A 46 -3.90 -7.29 2.20
N LEU A 47 -3.06 -7.29 1.15
CA LEU A 47 -3.21 -8.16 0.00
C LEU A 47 -2.11 -9.20 0.01
N LEU A 48 -2.51 -10.47 -0.04
CA LEU A 48 -1.60 -11.55 -0.35
C LEU A 48 -1.47 -11.63 -1.86
N LEU A 49 -0.24 -11.71 -2.32
CA LEU A 49 0.11 -11.83 -3.72
C LEU A 49 0.73 -13.20 -3.94
N GLU A 50 0.98 -13.57 -5.18
CA GLU A 50 1.73 -14.79 -5.43
C GLU A 50 3.14 -14.65 -4.85
N GLU A 51 3.44 -15.42 -3.81
CA GLU A 51 4.74 -15.47 -3.09
C GLU A 51 5.16 -14.13 -2.46
N SER A 52 4.21 -13.22 -2.23
CA SER A 52 4.51 -11.90 -1.69
C SER A 52 3.29 -11.31 -1.01
N HIS A 53 3.44 -10.11 -0.46
CA HIS A 53 2.30 -9.40 0.14
C HIS A 53 2.57 -7.90 0.17
N VAL A 54 1.48 -7.13 0.33
CA VAL A 54 1.53 -5.69 0.58
C VAL A 54 0.54 -5.36 1.69
N ALA A 55 0.97 -4.52 2.62
CA ALA A 55 0.14 -4.06 3.72
C ALA A 55 0.08 -2.54 3.73
N LEU A 56 -1.12 -2.01 3.88
CA LEU A 56 -1.39 -0.58 4.00
C LEU A 56 -2.04 -0.33 5.34
N HIS A 57 -1.46 0.56 6.14
CA HIS A 57 -2.01 1.00 7.41
C HIS A 57 -2.26 2.49 7.35
N VAL A 58 -3.49 2.92 7.65
CA VAL A 58 -3.88 4.33 7.63
C VAL A 58 -4.28 4.75 9.04
N TRP A 59 -3.60 5.76 9.57
CA TRP A 59 -3.95 6.41 10.83
C TRP A 59 -4.78 7.64 10.51
N THR A 60 -6.09 7.49 10.59
CA THR A 60 -7.07 8.50 10.17
C THR A 60 -6.87 9.83 10.91
N GLU A 61 -6.66 9.76 12.21
CA GLU A 61 -6.55 10.95 13.07
C GLU A 61 -5.27 11.77 12.83
N TYR A 62 -4.24 11.14 12.23
CA TYR A 62 -2.95 11.80 11.98
C TYR A 62 -2.70 12.07 10.51
N CYS A 63 -3.62 11.71 9.61
CA CYS A 63 -3.42 11.78 8.16
C CYS A 63 -2.11 11.12 7.77
N LYS A 64 -1.86 9.91 8.29
CA LYS A 64 -0.63 9.18 8.03
C LYS A 64 -0.91 7.77 7.55
N ALA A 65 -0.01 7.27 6.72
CA ALA A 65 -0.05 5.89 6.26
C ALA A 65 1.34 5.30 6.20
N THR A 66 1.41 3.99 6.40
CA THR A 66 2.60 3.20 6.09
C THR A 66 2.24 2.12 5.10
N VAL A 67 3.19 1.77 4.25
CA VAL A 67 3.06 0.70 3.27
C VAL A 67 4.26 -0.22 3.43
N ASP A 68 3.99 -1.52 3.59
CA ASP A 68 5.01 -2.55 3.61
C ASP A 68 4.82 -3.43 2.38
N ILE A 69 5.86 -3.53 1.55
CA ILE A 69 5.85 -4.37 0.35
C ILE A 69 6.93 -5.42 0.50
N HIS A 70 6.51 -6.69 0.47
CA HIS A 70 7.42 -7.82 0.51
C HIS A 70 7.25 -8.62 -0.77
N VAL A 71 8.33 -8.79 -1.53
CA VAL A 71 8.33 -9.56 -2.77
C VAL A 71 9.46 -10.57 -2.77
N CYS A 72 9.27 -11.63 -3.56
CA CYS A 72 10.26 -12.66 -3.77
C CYS A 72 10.62 -12.71 -5.26
N ASP A 73 11.91 -12.76 -5.58
CA ASP A 73 12.42 -12.78 -6.96
C ASP A 73 12.70 -14.18 -7.45
N TYR A 74 12.00 -15.17 -6.93
CA TYR A 74 12.35 -16.58 -7.18
C TYR A 74 12.36 -16.98 -8.64
N GLN A 75 11.41 -16.53 -9.45
CA GLN A 75 11.32 -16.90 -10.87
C GLN A 75 11.11 -15.71 -11.81
N GLN A 76 11.00 -14.51 -11.29
CA GLN A 76 10.81 -13.29 -12.08
C GLN A 76 11.32 -12.10 -11.31
N ASP A 77 11.58 -11.02 -12.04
CA ASP A 77 12.03 -9.76 -11.45
C ASP A 77 10.85 -9.04 -10.80
N ASN A 78 10.53 -9.41 -9.57
CA ASN A 78 9.50 -8.73 -8.80
C ASN A 78 10.00 -7.45 -8.12
N TYR A 79 11.32 -7.24 -8.05
CA TYR A 79 11.88 -6.04 -7.47
C TYR A 79 11.45 -4.79 -8.24
N ALA A 80 11.53 -4.82 -9.57
CA ALA A 80 11.09 -3.70 -10.40
C ALA A 80 9.59 -3.42 -10.24
N LYS A 81 8.79 -4.49 -10.11
CA LYS A 81 7.35 -4.36 -9.86
C LYS A 81 7.08 -3.76 -8.48
N ALA A 82 7.84 -4.16 -7.47
CA ALA A 82 7.71 -3.59 -6.12
C ALA A 82 8.06 -2.11 -6.09
N GLN A 83 9.10 -1.70 -6.80
CA GLN A 83 9.45 -0.29 -6.91
C GLN A 83 8.35 0.51 -7.60
N LYS A 84 7.77 -0.03 -8.68
CA LYS A 84 6.66 0.62 -9.37
C LYS A 84 5.45 0.74 -8.46
N LEU A 85 5.12 -0.32 -7.71
CA LEU A 85 4.04 -0.31 -6.75
C LEU A 85 4.24 0.76 -5.68
N ALA A 86 5.45 0.86 -5.13
CA ALA A 86 5.77 1.84 -4.10
C ALA A 86 5.53 3.28 -4.61
N VAL A 87 5.96 3.59 -5.82
CA VAL A 87 5.76 4.90 -6.42
C VAL A 87 4.28 5.18 -6.68
N LEU A 88 3.56 4.22 -7.24
CA LEU A 88 2.13 4.37 -7.53
C LEU A 88 1.32 4.58 -6.25
N LEU A 89 1.62 3.83 -5.19
CA LEU A 89 0.95 4.00 -3.90
C LEU A 89 1.30 5.36 -3.28
N ALA A 90 2.55 5.76 -3.31
CA ALA A 90 2.96 7.06 -2.78
C ALA A 90 2.23 8.20 -3.50
N ILE A 91 2.10 8.14 -4.82
CA ILE A 91 1.34 9.12 -5.59
C ILE A 91 -0.12 9.12 -5.16
N ALA A 92 -0.75 7.95 -5.07
CA ALA A 92 -2.17 7.84 -4.72
C ALA A 92 -2.46 8.33 -3.30
N LEU A 93 -1.58 8.03 -2.34
CA LEU A 93 -1.81 8.35 -0.94
C LEU A 93 -1.52 9.82 -0.60
N THR A 94 -0.63 10.47 -1.35
CA THR A 94 -0.18 11.84 -1.06
C THR A 94 -0.56 12.85 -2.13
N ASP A 95 -1.33 12.41 -3.13
CA ASP A 95 -1.69 13.23 -4.31
C ASP A 95 -0.43 13.77 -5.02
N GLY A 96 0.63 12.96 -5.05
CA GLY A 96 1.87 13.28 -5.75
C GLY A 96 2.83 14.18 -5.00
N ASP A 97 2.55 14.51 -3.71
CA ASP A 97 3.43 15.38 -2.91
C ASP A 97 4.65 14.59 -2.42
N ARG A 98 5.74 14.68 -3.16
CA ARG A 98 6.98 13.96 -2.86
C ARG A 98 7.60 14.33 -1.52
N ALA A 99 7.31 15.52 -1.00
CA ALA A 99 7.81 15.93 0.32
C ALA A 99 7.27 15.06 1.44
N GLN A 100 6.16 14.33 1.21
CA GLN A 100 5.56 13.43 2.18
C GLN A 100 6.05 11.98 2.05
N TRP A 101 6.91 11.67 1.09
CA TRP A 101 7.37 10.31 0.86
C TRP A 101 8.61 10.01 1.69
N HIS A 102 8.57 8.89 2.40
CA HIS A 102 9.71 8.34 3.12
C HIS A 102 9.86 6.88 2.70
N TYR A 103 11.00 6.52 2.19
CA TYR A 103 11.24 5.20 1.63
C TYR A 103 12.46 4.56 2.28
N SER A 104 12.33 3.31 2.65
CA SER A 104 13.47 2.50 3.03
C SER A 104 13.35 1.11 2.42
N GLU A 105 14.48 0.49 2.16
CA GLU A 105 14.54 -0.80 1.49
C GLU A 105 15.43 -1.73 2.29
N ILE A 106 14.91 -2.95 2.52
CA ILE A 106 15.64 -3.98 3.25
C ILE A 106 15.80 -5.16 2.32
N THR A 107 17.04 -5.53 2.03
CA THR A 107 17.39 -6.73 1.28
C THR A 107 17.95 -7.78 2.23
N GLY A 108 17.41 -8.99 2.13
CA GLY A 108 17.87 -10.02 3.03
C GLY A 108 17.91 -11.38 2.39
#